data_bcfb82e07765b0421e5d4af9595ff812
#
_entry.id   bcfb82e07765b0421e5d4af9595ff812
#
_cell.length_a   1.000
_cell.length_b   1.000
_cell.length_c   1.000
_cell.angle_alpha   90.00
_cell.angle_beta   90.00
_cell.angle_gamma   90.00
#
_symmetry.space_group_name_H-M   'P 1'
#
loop_
_entity.id
_entity.type
_entity.pdbx_description
1 polymer ?
#
loop_
_entity_poly.entity_id
_entity_poly.type
_entity_poly.pdbx_seq_one_letter_code
_entity_poly.pdbx_strand_id
1 'polypeptide(L)'
;MAATGSPKRLNACLLFLPGTSAMKPIRARPPGRSRKVVWRDISRAICYATAMSEIARLHLRTADPQEDLSLPGWLYHDPEYFAVEMERLIRPAWQIVCHDSDMPAPGDWRTLEIGNESVLVIRGADGVARAFANVCRHRGSRLVDGTDGCAKRLTCPYHGWTYAADGRLIGVPYKADYPGLEQDRLGLIPVELDAWHGFLFVRLESGGPAVAEMMAPYEAEIAPYRLEEMRALGRITLRARDVNWKNVADNYSDGLHIAVAHPGLTRLFGGDYRIEAGEHVDRMSGELVERPSANLSERAYQKLLPADAGRSWLYFKLWPNTAFDLYPDQIDFMHFVPVSPTETLIREISYALPDDRREMKAARYLNWRINRRVNAEDTELIARVQRGMESPSYEPGPLGVSEVCLRSFAAKVRRLIPEARLEAPPAPGWSGLPRA
;
A
#
# COMPACT_ATOMS: atom_id res chain seq x y z
N MET A 1 65.24 5.45 -0.33
CA MET A 1 65.41 4.83 0.98
C MET A 1 64.18 3.95 1.23
N ALA A 2 64.45 2.66 1.31
CA ALA A 2 63.45 1.59 1.44
C ALA A 2 63.07 1.36 2.91
N ALA A 3 61.86 0.79 3.11
CA ALA A 3 61.45 -0.19 4.13
C ALA A 3 59.95 -0.47 3.96
N THR A 4 59.53 -1.51 3.30
CA THR A 4 59.31 -2.92 3.60
C THR A 4 58.73 -3.20 5.00
N GLY A 5 57.55 -3.75 5.03
CA GLY A 5 56.93 -4.37 6.21
C GLY A 5 55.67 -5.16 5.86
N SER A 6 55.87 -6.45 5.70
CA SER A 6 54.86 -7.49 5.30
C SER A 6 54.07 -8.01 6.50
N PRO A 7 53.05 -8.89 6.30
CA PRO A 7 51.87 -9.07 7.16
C PRO A 7 52.04 -10.12 8.24
N LYS A 8 51.29 -10.00 9.33
CA LYS A 8 51.20 -11.04 10.37
C LYS A 8 49.92 -11.88 10.20
N ARG A 9 50.19 -13.17 10.15
CA ARG A 9 49.28 -14.31 10.06
C ARG A 9 48.49 -14.54 11.37
N LEU A 10 47.30 -15.07 11.17
CA LEU A 10 46.43 -15.70 12.16
C LEU A 10 47.17 -16.81 12.94
N ASN A 11 46.80 -16.93 14.23
CA ASN A 11 46.92 -18.15 14.99
C ASN A 11 45.57 -18.59 15.53
N ALA A 12 45.17 -19.79 15.11
CA ALA A 12 44.10 -20.57 15.66
C ALA A 12 44.49 -21.13 17.03
N CYS A 13 43.61 -21.10 17.98
CA CYS A 13 43.76 -21.85 19.23
C CYS A 13 42.56 -22.79 19.40
N LEU A 14 42.85 -24.07 19.15
CA LEU A 14 42.05 -25.20 19.60
C LEU A 14 42.29 -25.38 21.10
N LEU A 15 41.25 -25.53 21.87
CA LEU A 15 41.32 -26.10 23.21
C LEU A 15 40.18 -27.11 23.45
N PHE A 16 40.63 -28.26 23.85
CA PHE A 16 40.05 -29.57 24.16
C PHE A 16 38.86 -29.55 25.14
N LEU A 17 37.94 -30.50 24.86
CA LEU A 17 36.99 -31.08 25.82
C LEU A 17 37.73 -31.95 26.86
N PRO A 18 37.14 -32.16 28.06
CA PRO A 18 36.47 -33.44 28.27
C PRO A 18 35.26 -33.37 29.22
N GLY A 19 34.39 -34.39 29.12
CA GLY A 19 33.33 -34.60 30.11
C GLY A 19 32.17 -35.43 29.59
N THR A 20 32.36 -36.71 29.46
CA THR A 20 31.31 -37.71 29.23
C THR A 20 30.41 -37.81 30.45
N SER A 21 29.10 -37.52 30.27
CA SER A 21 28.08 -37.95 31.21
C SER A 21 26.96 -38.65 30.43
N ALA A 22 26.64 -39.85 30.92
CA ALA A 22 25.77 -40.83 30.31
C ALA A 22 24.36 -40.31 30.04
N MET A 23 23.92 -40.36 28.79
CA MET A 23 22.53 -40.19 28.38
C MET A 23 21.68 -41.37 28.87
N LYS A 24 20.71 -41.10 29.71
CA LYS A 24 19.62 -42.04 29.99
C LYS A 24 18.68 -42.10 28.77
N PRO A 25 18.13 -43.24 28.39
CA PRO A 25 17.25 -43.40 27.26
C PRO A 25 15.91 -42.67 27.53
N ILE A 26 15.57 -41.73 26.63
CA ILE A 26 14.27 -41.09 26.61
C ILE A 26 13.23 -42.14 26.14
N ARG A 27 12.34 -42.52 27.02
CA ARG A 27 11.18 -43.36 26.66
C ARG A 27 10.31 -42.58 25.65
N ALA A 28 10.13 -43.19 24.47
CA ALA A 28 9.20 -42.73 23.46
C ALA A 28 7.79 -42.66 24.07
N ARG A 29 7.15 -41.47 23.99
CA ARG A 29 5.72 -41.34 24.23
C ARG A 29 4.97 -41.94 23.04
N PRO A 30 3.85 -42.63 23.26
CA PRO A 30 3.03 -43.14 22.18
C PRO A 30 2.51 -42.01 21.31
N PRO A 31 2.30 -42.22 19.99
CA PRO A 31 1.83 -41.20 19.08
C PRO A 31 0.46 -40.71 19.54
N GLY A 32 0.37 -39.41 19.89
CA GLY A 32 -0.88 -38.74 20.15
C GLY A 32 -1.78 -38.86 18.93
N ARG A 33 -3.04 -39.21 19.17
CA ARG A 33 -4.10 -39.34 18.14
C ARG A 33 -4.00 -38.15 17.18
N SER A 34 -3.74 -38.45 15.92
CA SER A 34 -3.88 -37.49 14.83
C SER A 34 -5.28 -36.89 14.92
N ARG A 35 -5.37 -35.57 15.18
CA ARG A 35 -6.62 -34.84 14.96
C ARG A 35 -6.92 -35.00 13.48
N LYS A 36 -7.89 -35.83 13.16
CA LYS A 36 -8.52 -35.85 11.85
C LYS A 36 -9.02 -34.43 11.62
N VAL A 37 -8.37 -33.70 10.76
CA VAL A 37 -8.91 -32.46 10.18
C VAL A 37 -10.24 -32.88 9.58
N VAL A 38 -11.34 -32.38 10.15
CA VAL A 38 -12.67 -32.79 9.78
C VAL A 38 -12.97 -32.11 8.44
N TRP A 39 -12.87 -32.88 7.37
CA TRP A 39 -13.22 -32.49 6.00
C TRP A 39 -14.65 -31.91 5.88
N ARG A 40 -15.47 -32.02 6.91
CA ARG A 40 -16.81 -31.43 6.99
C ARG A 40 -16.83 -29.90 6.98
N ASP A 41 -15.80 -29.23 7.49
CA ASP A 41 -15.76 -27.76 7.53
C ASP A 41 -15.32 -27.18 6.19
N ILE A 42 -14.45 -27.89 5.46
CA ILE A 42 -14.07 -27.53 4.08
C ILE A 42 -15.28 -27.71 3.14
N SER A 43 -16.08 -28.75 3.32
CA SER A 43 -17.27 -28.96 2.53
C SER A 43 -18.35 -27.88 2.75
N ARG A 44 -18.44 -27.29 3.95
CA ARG A 44 -19.34 -26.16 4.21
C ARG A 44 -18.84 -24.86 3.57
N ALA A 45 -17.56 -24.58 3.60
CA ALA A 45 -16.96 -23.44 2.90
C ALA A 45 -17.18 -23.56 1.37
N ILE A 46 -17.09 -24.78 0.82
CA ILE A 46 -17.37 -25.05 -0.60
C ILE A 46 -18.88 -24.91 -0.92
N CYS A 47 -19.79 -25.29 -0.02
CA CYS A 47 -21.21 -25.12 -0.24
C CYS A 47 -21.70 -23.66 -0.19
N TYR A 48 -21.04 -22.76 0.58
CA TYR A 48 -21.38 -21.33 0.57
C TYR A 48 -20.90 -20.64 -0.70
N ALA A 49 -19.80 -21.08 -1.30
CA ALA A 49 -19.37 -20.63 -2.61
C ALA A 49 -20.39 -20.97 -3.73
N THR A 50 -21.20 -22.00 -3.55
CA THR A 50 -22.19 -22.44 -4.56
C THR A 50 -23.48 -21.60 -4.55
N ALA A 51 -23.85 -20.96 -3.46
CA ALA A 51 -25.07 -20.16 -3.36
C ALA A 51 -24.92 -18.73 -3.93
N MET A 52 -23.69 -18.21 -4.04
CA MET A 52 -23.39 -16.94 -4.73
C MET A 52 -23.40 -17.08 -6.26
N SER A 53 -23.67 -18.27 -6.77
CA SER A 53 -23.25 -18.65 -8.13
C SER A 53 -24.22 -18.33 -9.26
N GLU A 54 -25.48 -17.97 -9.01
CA GLU A 54 -26.42 -17.77 -10.13
C GLU A 54 -26.43 -16.35 -10.69
N ILE A 55 -26.25 -15.34 -9.86
CA ILE A 55 -26.18 -13.93 -10.31
C ILE A 55 -24.81 -13.64 -10.93
N ALA A 56 -23.74 -14.20 -10.36
CA ALA A 56 -22.39 -14.07 -10.91
C ALA A 56 -22.18 -14.85 -12.23
N ARG A 57 -22.86 -15.97 -12.41
CA ARG A 57 -22.76 -16.77 -13.65
C ARG A 57 -23.32 -16.09 -14.89
N LEU A 58 -24.20 -15.12 -14.75
CA LEU A 58 -24.80 -14.38 -15.87
C LEU A 58 -23.91 -13.24 -16.41
N HIS A 59 -22.91 -12.79 -15.65
CA HIS A 59 -22.07 -11.66 -16.06
C HIS A 59 -20.62 -12.02 -16.43
N LEU A 60 -20.22 -13.30 -16.36
CA LEU A 60 -18.81 -13.70 -16.38
C LEU A 60 -18.40 -14.64 -17.52
N ARG A 61 -19.13 -14.66 -18.65
CA ARG A 61 -18.55 -15.15 -19.90
C ARG A 61 -18.11 -13.96 -20.73
N THR A 62 -16.92 -13.46 -20.45
CA THR A 62 -16.24 -12.54 -21.36
C THR A 62 -15.89 -13.32 -22.63
N ALA A 63 -16.00 -12.66 -23.79
CA ALA A 63 -15.64 -13.26 -25.06
C ALA A 63 -14.11 -13.48 -25.21
N ASP A 64 -13.32 -12.96 -24.28
CA ASP A 64 -11.87 -13.07 -24.24
C ASP A 64 -11.44 -14.05 -23.14
N PRO A 65 -10.91 -15.23 -23.47
CA PRO A 65 -10.44 -16.22 -22.49
C PRO A 65 -9.35 -15.71 -21.56
N GLN A 66 -8.59 -14.67 -21.96
CA GLN A 66 -7.53 -14.11 -21.13
C GLN A 66 -8.07 -13.30 -19.95
N GLU A 67 -9.31 -12.81 -20.00
CA GLU A 67 -9.91 -12.05 -18.91
C GLU A 67 -10.16 -12.91 -17.65
N ASP A 68 -10.19 -14.22 -17.81
CA ASP A 68 -10.34 -15.18 -16.71
C ASP A 68 -8.99 -15.70 -16.16
N LEU A 69 -7.88 -15.17 -16.66
CA LEU A 69 -6.53 -15.58 -16.24
C LEU A 69 -5.84 -14.48 -15.44
N SER A 70 -4.99 -14.89 -14.50
CA SER A 70 -4.01 -14.01 -13.85
C SER A 70 -3.08 -13.36 -14.88
N LEU A 71 -2.32 -12.36 -14.46
CA LEU A 71 -1.35 -11.69 -15.32
C LEU A 71 -0.12 -12.58 -15.57
N PRO A 72 0.53 -12.47 -16.76
CA PRO A 72 1.79 -13.14 -17.04
C PRO A 72 2.90 -12.78 -16.04
N GLY A 73 3.73 -13.76 -15.66
CA GLY A 73 4.76 -13.59 -14.63
C GLY A 73 5.78 -12.51 -14.96
N TRP A 74 6.15 -12.35 -16.21
CA TRP A 74 7.14 -11.35 -16.64
C TRP A 74 6.74 -9.90 -16.29
N LEU A 75 5.46 -9.61 -16.16
CA LEU A 75 4.95 -8.30 -15.75
C LEU A 75 5.34 -7.93 -14.32
N TYR A 76 5.76 -8.90 -13.51
CA TYR A 76 6.10 -8.71 -12.10
C TYR A 76 7.59 -8.53 -11.84
N HIS A 77 8.43 -8.57 -12.89
CA HIS A 77 9.87 -8.41 -12.74
C HIS A 77 10.59 -7.77 -13.93
N ASP A 78 9.90 -7.49 -15.04
CA ASP A 78 10.50 -6.84 -16.20
C ASP A 78 10.68 -5.32 -15.97
N PRO A 79 11.90 -4.77 -16.07
CA PRO A 79 12.15 -3.36 -15.79
C PRO A 79 11.56 -2.42 -16.86
N GLU A 80 11.45 -2.86 -18.11
CA GLU A 80 10.88 -2.03 -19.17
C GLU A 80 9.36 -1.95 -19.06
N TYR A 81 8.72 -3.06 -18.70
CA TYR A 81 7.30 -3.05 -18.36
C TYR A 81 7.01 -2.19 -17.14
N PHE A 82 7.84 -2.26 -16.10
CA PHE A 82 7.71 -1.40 -14.93
C PHE A 82 7.74 0.10 -15.29
N ALA A 83 8.64 0.51 -16.18
CA ALA A 83 8.67 1.89 -16.67
C ALA A 83 7.35 2.29 -17.36
N VAL A 84 6.75 1.38 -18.13
CA VAL A 84 5.44 1.59 -18.76
C VAL A 84 4.32 1.67 -17.73
N GLU A 85 4.34 0.84 -16.69
CA GLU A 85 3.39 0.94 -15.56
C GLU A 85 3.46 2.30 -14.87
N MET A 86 4.67 2.78 -14.60
CA MET A 86 4.86 4.09 -13.99
C MET A 86 4.23 5.19 -14.84
N GLU A 87 4.42 5.18 -16.15
CA GLU A 87 3.86 6.20 -17.05
C GLU A 87 2.34 6.06 -17.25
N ARG A 88 1.83 4.84 -17.45
CA ARG A 88 0.43 4.64 -17.85
C ARG A 88 -0.53 4.35 -16.70
N LEU A 89 -0.04 3.89 -15.53
CA LEU A 89 -0.89 3.54 -14.40
C LEU A 89 -0.68 4.46 -13.19
N ILE A 90 0.57 4.79 -12.86
CA ILE A 90 0.90 5.48 -11.59
C ILE A 90 0.85 7.00 -11.75
N ARG A 91 1.47 7.57 -12.79
CA ARG A 91 1.50 9.02 -13.02
C ARG A 91 0.10 9.64 -13.21
N PRO A 92 -0.84 9.02 -13.96
CA PRO A 92 -2.20 9.56 -14.12
C PRO A 92 -3.14 9.24 -12.94
N ALA A 93 -2.72 8.44 -11.97
CA ALA A 93 -3.54 8.05 -10.84
C ALA A 93 -3.32 8.95 -9.61
N TRP A 94 -4.36 9.09 -8.81
CA TRP A 94 -4.28 9.77 -7.53
C TRP A 94 -3.44 8.98 -6.52
N GLN A 95 -2.43 9.64 -5.96
CA GLN A 95 -1.51 9.09 -4.96
C GLN A 95 -1.74 9.81 -3.63
N ILE A 96 -2.07 9.06 -2.58
CA ILE A 96 -2.34 9.65 -1.27
C ILE A 96 -1.05 10.17 -0.62
N VAL A 97 -1.10 11.41 -0.13
CA VAL A 97 0.04 12.04 0.55
C VAL A 97 -0.11 11.92 2.07
N CYS A 98 -1.18 12.48 2.64
CA CYS A 98 -1.42 12.55 4.08
C CYS A 98 -2.87 13.00 4.35
N HIS A 99 -3.23 13.12 5.62
CA HIS A 99 -4.44 13.83 6.04
C HIS A 99 -4.12 15.30 6.34
N ASP A 100 -5.08 16.18 6.15
CA ASP A 100 -4.96 17.63 6.38
C ASP A 100 -4.50 17.96 7.82
N SER A 101 -4.94 17.16 8.79
CA SER A 101 -4.51 17.26 10.18
C SER A 101 -3.01 16.98 10.42
N ASP A 102 -2.32 16.40 9.46
CA ASP A 102 -0.87 16.18 9.54
C ASP A 102 -0.07 17.44 9.19
N MET A 103 -0.73 18.45 8.63
CA MET A 103 -0.14 19.74 8.26
C MET A 103 -0.99 20.89 8.83
N PRO A 104 -1.14 21.02 10.18
CA PRO A 104 -2.09 21.94 10.80
C PRO A 104 -1.68 23.41 10.67
N ALA A 105 -0.42 23.73 10.50
CA ALA A 105 0.10 25.09 10.54
C ALA A 105 0.63 25.57 9.17
N PRO A 106 0.53 26.88 8.87
CA PRO A 106 1.19 27.48 7.73
C PRO A 106 2.70 27.17 7.71
N GLY A 107 3.18 26.69 6.59
CA GLY A 107 4.56 26.25 6.38
C GLY A 107 4.78 24.76 6.61
N ASP A 108 3.84 24.04 7.19
CA ASP A 108 3.93 22.57 7.28
C ASP A 108 3.94 21.95 5.88
N TRP A 109 4.79 20.96 5.70
CA TRP A 109 4.92 20.29 4.40
C TRP A 109 5.08 18.78 4.56
N ARG A 110 4.72 18.06 3.47
CA ARG A 110 4.91 16.62 3.26
C ARG A 110 5.51 16.39 1.90
N THR A 111 6.29 15.33 1.76
CA THR A 111 6.79 14.87 0.47
C THR A 111 6.26 13.47 0.14
N LEU A 112 6.16 13.22 -1.17
CA LEU A 112 5.86 11.90 -1.71
C LEU A 112 6.77 11.65 -2.92
N GLU A 113 7.46 10.51 -2.88
CA GLU A 113 8.24 10.03 -4.04
C GLU A 113 7.34 9.16 -4.92
N ILE A 114 7.29 9.45 -6.22
CA ILE A 114 6.52 8.72 -7.22
C ILE A 114 7.47 8.42 -8.39
N GLY A 115 8.07 7.23 -8.39
CA GLY A 115 9.15 6.91 -9.32
C GLY A 115 10.33 7.86 -9.16
N ASN A 116 10.69 8.57 -10.21
CA ASN A 116 11.77 9.56 -10.23
C ASN A 116 11.32 10.99 -9.86
N GLU A 117 10.05 11.20 -9.57
CA GLU A 117 9.50 12.50 -9.17
C GLU A 117 9.37 12.61 -7.65
N SER A 118 9.79 13.74 -7.10
CA SER A 118 9.53 14.12 -5.72
C SER A 118 8.47 15.22 -5.71
N VAL A 119 7.35 14.96 -5.06
CA VAL A 119 6.27 15.94 -4.89
C VAL A 119 6.33 16.52 -3.49
N LEU A 120 6.21 17.84 -3.40
CA LEU A 120 6.14 18.61 -2.16
C LEU A 120 4.73 19.18 -2.01
N VAL A 121 4.02 18.81 -0.95
CA VAL A 121 2.77 19.44 -0.53
C VAL A 121 3.07 20.36 0.64
N ILE A 122 2.67 21.63 0.55
CA ILE A 122 2.95 22.65 1.59
C ILE A 122 1.69 23.48 1.87
N ARG A 123 1.46 23.81 3.15
CA ARG A 123 0.39 24.73 3.55
C ARG A 123 0.87 26.16 3.44
N GLY A 124 0.17 26.96 2.65
CA GLY A 124 0.40 28.40 2.50
C GLY A 124 0.05 29.19 3.75
N ALA A 125 0.48 30.45 3.79
CA ALA A 125 0.11 31.40 4.85
C ALA A 125 -1.40 31.70 4.87
N ASP A 126 -2.08 31.49 3.76
CA ASP A 126 -3.52 31.58 3.58
C ASP A 126 -4.29 30.32 4.05
N GLY A 127 -3.58 29.35 4.60
CA GLY A 127 -4.16 28.07 5.05
C GLY A 127 -4.43 27.06 3.94
N VAL A 128 -4.16 27.39 2.68
CA VAL A 128 -4.42 26.52 1.52
C VAL A 128 -3.22 25.59 1.28
N ALA A 129 -3.45 24.28 1.19
CA ALA A 129 -2.44 23.32 0.78
C ALA A 129 -2.24 23.40 -0.75
N ARG A 130 -0.99 23.32 -1.19
CA ARG A 130 -0.60 23.32 -2.61
C ARG A 130 0.49 22.28 -2.84
N ALA A 131 0.48 21.68 -4.02
CA ALA A 131 1.49 20.69 -4.40
C ALA A 131 2.38 21.23 -5.52
N PHE A 132 3.67 20.92 -5.44
CA PHE A 132 4.68 21.32 -6.39
C PHE A 132 5.69 20.17 -6.61
N ALA A 133 6.35 20.17 -7.77
CA ALA A 133 7.56 19.40 -7.93
C ALA A 133 8.64 19.91 -6.94
N ASN A 134 9.24 19.01 -6.18
CA ASN A 134 10.28 19.33 -5.19
C ASN A 134 11.63 19.61 -5.86
N VAL A 135 11.64 20.51 -6.84
CA VAL A 135 12.78 20.77 -7.71
C VAL A 135 12.96 22.27 -7.89
N CYS A 136 14.17 22.77 -7.58
CA CYS A 136 14.57 24.16 -7.79
C CYS A 136 14.65 24.48 -9.28
N ARG A 137 14.01 25.60 -9.71
CA ARG A 137 13.96 26.05 -11.11
C ARG A 137 15.29 26.56 -11.66
N HIS A 138 16.34 26.68 -10.80
CA HIS A 138 17.67 27.09 -11.25
C HIS A 138 18.45 25.93 -11.88
N ARG A 139 18.80 24.89 -11.10
CA ARG A 139 19.63 23.77 -11.54
C ARG A 139 19.18 22.44 -10.97
N GLY A 140 17.87 22.26 -10.70
CA GLY A 140 17.28 20.99 -10.38
C GLY A 140 17.57 20.41 -8.99
N SER A 141 18.18 21.19 -8.07
CA SER A 141 18.36 20.70 -6.69
C SER A 141 17.02 20.49 -6.01
N ARG A 142 16.87 19.45 -5.21
CA ARG A 142 15.75 19.31 -4.30
C ARG A 142 15.69 20.48 -3.33
N LEU A 143 14.49 20.91 -2.97
CA LEU A 143 14.26 22.04 -2.06
C LEU A 143 14.20 21.60 -0.60
N VAL A 144 13.61 20.45 -0.37
CA VAL A 144 13.49 19.82 0.95
C VAL A 144 13.81 18.34 0.85
N ASP A 145 14.39 17.79 1.94
CA ASP A 145 14.66 16.38 2.12
C ASP A 145 13.85 15.84 3.29
N GLY A 146 13.56 14.54 3.27
CA GLY A 146 12.76 13.87 4.28
C GLY A 146 11.27 13.81 3.92
N THR A 147 10.45 13.29 4.82
CA THR A 147 9.02 13.03 4.60
C THR A 147 8.11 14.15 5.07
N ASP A 148 8.59 14.98 6.00
CA ASP A 148 7.81 16.02 6.65
C ASP A 148 8.69 17.13 7.24
N GLY A 149 8.11 18.30 7.44
CA GLY A 149 8.77 19.41 8.09
C GLY A 149 7.93 20.68 8.08
N CYS A 150 8.56 21.79 8.49
CA CYS A 150 7.92 23.11 8.47
C CYS A 150 8.91 24.17 7.96
N ALA A 151 8.47 24.97 6.99
CA ALA A 151 9.27 26.04 6.42
C ALA A 151 8.38 27.21 5.97
N LYS A 152 8.61 28.40 6.49
CA LYS A 152 7.90 29.62 6.03
C LYS A 152 8.24 29.99 4.59
N ARG A 153 9.41 29.58 4.11
CA ARG A 153 9.96 29.79 2.78
C ARG A 153 10.79 28.57 2.40
N LEU A 154 10.76 28.20 1.14
CA LEU A 154 11.55 27.10 0.59
C LEU A 154 12.82 27.67 0.00
N THR A 155 13.95 27.55 0.67
CA THR A 155 15.23 28.04 0.18
C THR A 155 16.08 26.90 -0.34
N CYS A 156 16.43 26.97 -1.63
CA CYS A 156 17.26 25.98 -2.27
C CYS A 156 18.64 25.88 -1.58
N PRO A 157 19.05 24.69 -1.14
CA PRO A 157 20.30 24.52 -0.41
C PRO A 157 21.54 24.76 -1.27
N TYR A 158 21.37 24.79 -2.60
CA TYR A 158 22.51 24.91 -3.53
C TYR A 158 22.92 26.37 -3.76
N HIS A 159 22.01 27.25 -4.21
CA HIS A 159 22.34 28.64 -4.54
C HIS A 159 21.42 29.68 -3.88
N GLY A 160 20.61 29.24 -2.88
CA GLY A 160 19.78 30.15 -2.10
C GLY A 160 18.55 30.73 -2.84
N TRP A 161 18.18 30.21 -4.02
CA TRP A 161 16.92 30.60 -4.64
C TRP A 161 15.78 30.28 -3.68
N THR A 162 14.93 31.26 -3.43
CA THR A 162 13.91 31.17 -2.36
C THR A 162 12.52 31.32 -2.95
N TYR A 163 11.65 30.40 -2.57
CA TYR A 163 10.25 30.34 -2.98
C TYR A 163 9.33 30.58 -1.79
N ALA A 164 8.22 31.26 -2.03
CA ALA A 164 7.13 31.33 -1.06
C ALA A 164 6.34 30.01 -1.05
N ALA A 165 5.55 29.79 -0.01
CA ALA A 165 4.69 28.58 0.09
C ALA A 165 3.58 28.50 -0.98
N ASP A 166 3.32 29.59 -1.70
CA ASP A 166 2.43 29.61 -2.88
C ASP A 166 3.17 29.27 -4.20
N GLY A 167 4.45 28.92 -4.13
CA GLY A 167 5.29 28.51 -5.25
C GLY A 167 6.01 29.65 -5.97
N ARG A 168 5.71 30.93 -5.69
CA ARG A 168 6.39 32.05 -6.36
C ARG A 168 7.85 32.13 -5.97
N LEU A 169 8.74 32.40 -6.94
CA LEU A 169 10.14 32.73 -6.69
C LEU A 169 10.23 34.14 -6.10
N ILE A 170 10.67 34.26 -4.85
CA ILE A 170 10.71 35.53 -4.11
C ILE A 170 12.13 36.04 -3.82
N GLY A 171 13.14 35.21 -4.02
CA GLY A 171 14.53 35.61 -3.78
C GLY A 171 15.52 34.93 -4.72
N VAL A 172 16.39 35.72 -5.31
CA VAL A 172 17.49 35.27 -6.18
C VAL A 172 18.75 35.96 -5.70
N PRO A 173 19.67 35.26 -5.01
CA PRO A 173 20.99 35.81 -4.68
C PRO A 173 21.73 36.17 -5.95
N TYR A 174 22.54 37.24 -5.87
CA TYR A 174 23.33 37.75 -7.01
C TYR A 174 22.49 38.00 -8.28
N LYS A 175 21.29 38.60 -8.11
CA LYS A 175 20.35 38.83 -9.22
C LYS A 175 20.97 39.59 -10.41
N ALA A 176 21.95 40.40 -10.15
CA ALA A 176 22.70 41.15 -11.20
C ALA A 176 23.42 40.20 -12.19
N ASP A 177 23.78 39.00 -11.78
CA ASP A 177 24.42 37.99 -12.63
C ASP A 177 23.46 37.31 -13.61
N TYR A 178 22.15 37.61 -13.50
CA TYR A 178 21.09 37.06 -14.35
C TYR A 178 20.39 38.18 -15.13
N PRO A 179 21.05 38.80 -16.13
CA PRO A 179 20.42 39.85 -16.91
C PRO A 179 19.19 39.32 -17.66
N GLY A 180 18.06 40.01 -17.55
CA GLY A 180 16.81 39.61 -18.20
C GLY A 180 16.03 38.46 -17.51
N LEU A 181 16.38 38.10 -16.27
CA LEU A 181 15.66 37.07 -15.52
C LEU A 181 14.18 37.46 -15.30
N GLU A 182 13.28 36.73 -15.91
CA GLU A 182 11.84 36.87 -15.71
C GLU A 182 11.43 36.04 -14.47
N GLN A 183 11.63 36.61 -13.29
CA GLN A 183 11.45 35.92 -12.00
C GLN A 183 10.04 35.34 -11.82
N ASP A 184 9.02 36.05 -12.33
CA ASP A 184 7.61 35.62 -12.20
C ASP A 184 7.29 34.33 -12.99
N ARG A 185 8.12 33.99 -13.99
CA ARG A 185 7.98 32.74 -14.76
C ARG A 185 8.74 31.55 -14.14
N LEU A 186 9.48 31.79 -13.08
CA LEU A 186 10.35 30.81 -12.45
C LEU A 186 9.82 30.34 -11.09
N GLY A 187 8.50 30.39 -10.89
CA GLY A 187 7.83 29.73 -9.79
C GLY A 187 7.99 28.19 -9.84
N LEU A 188 7.73 27.54 -8.73
CA LEU A 188 7.73 26.08 -8.67
C LEU A 188 6.71 25.52 -9.66
N ILE A 189 7.00 24.34 -10.21
CA ILE A 189 6.07 23.64 -11.11
C ILE A 189 4.94 23.08 -10.27
N PRO A 190 3.68 23.47 -10.53
CA PRO A 190 2.55 22.94 -9.78
C PRO A 190 2.30 21.47 -10.14
N VAL A 191 1.88 20.70 -9.14
CA VAL A 191 1.36 19.34 -9.28
C VAL A 191 -0.12 19.38 -8.93
N GLU A 192 -0.92 18.59 -9.61
CA GLU A 192 -2.35 18.52 -9.33
C GLU A 192 -2.58 17.97 -7.92
N LEU A 193 -3.41 18.66 -7.13
CA LEU A 193 -3.79 18.32 -5.75
C LEU A 193 -5.30 18.21 -5.65
N ASP A 194 -5.78 17.17 -5.03
CA ASP A 194 -7.19 17.00 -4.66
C ASP A 194 -7.33 16.70 -3.17
N ALA A 195 -8.49 16.99 -2.60
CA ALA A 195 -8.81 16.75 -1.20
C ALA A 195 -10.15 16.04 -1.08
N TRP A 196 -10.15 14.92 -0.37
CA TRP A 196 -11.36 14.16 -0.07
C TRP A 196 -11.39 13.80 1.42
N HIS A 197 -12.43 14.25 2.13
CA HIS A 197 -12.61 14.03 3.56
C HIS A 197 -11.35 14.30 4.41
N GLY A 198 -10.62 15.37 4.06
CA GLY A 198 -9.38 15.74 4.75
C GLY A 198 -8.13 15.00 4.22
N PHE A 199 -8.24 13.94 3.45
CA PHE A 199 -7.10 13.31 2.81
C PHE A 199 -6.67 14.08 1.58
N LEU A 200 -5.36 14.28 1.44
CA LEU A 200 -4.72 15.00 0.34
C LEU A 200 -4.10 14.02 -0.63
N PHE A 201 -4.40 14.20 -1.90
CA PHE A 201 -3.92 13.38 -3.00
C PHE A 201 -3.22 14.24 -4.04
N VAL A 202 -2.22 13.67 -4.69
CA VAL A 202 -1.54 14.31 -5.83
C VAL A 202 -1.59 13.42 -7.05
N ARG A 203 -1.52 14.04 -8.23
CA ARG A 203 -1.47 13.36 -9.52
C ARG A 203 -0.48 14.07 -10.42
N LEU A 204 0.43 13.30 -11.05
CA LEU A 204 1.50 13.88 -11.88
C LEU A 204 1.03 14.23 -13.28
N GLU A 205 0.01 13.56 -13.77
CA GLU A 205 -0.57 13.78 -15.09
C GLU A 205 -2.05 14.13 -14.95
N SER A 206 -2.43 15.33 -15.40
CA SER A 206 -3.78 15.84 -15.25
C SER A 206 -4.81 15.11 -16.12
N GLY A 207 -6.02 14.98 -15.62
CA GLY A 207 -7.16 14.39 -16.33
C GLY A 207 -7.83 13.28 -15.54
N GLY A 208 -9.05 12.91 -15.93
CA GLY A 208 -9.87 11.94 -15.24
C GLY A 208 -10.62 12.50 -14.03
N PRO A 209 -11.39 11.67 -13.32
CA PRO A 209 -12.27 12.10 -12.24
C PRO A 209 -11.51 12.57 -11.00
N ALA A 210 -12.17 13.41 -10.18
CA ALA A 210 -11.74 13.76 -8.85
C ALA A 210 -11.88 12.54 -7.88
N VAL A 211 -11.14 12.55 -6.77
CA VAL A 211 -11.25 11.48 -5.76
C VAL A 211 -12.67 11.36 -5.22
N ALA A 212 -13.33 12.52 -4.97
CA ALA A 212 -14.71 12.55 -4.51
C ALA A 212 -15.68 11.89 -5.51
N GLU A 213 -15.47 12.07 -6.81
CA GLU A 213 -16.30 11.43 -7.84
C GLU A 213 -16.11 9.91 -7.86
N MET A 214 -14.86 9.45 -7.69
CA MET A 214 -14.54 8.02 -7.63
C MET A 214 -15.11 7.35 -6.39
N MET A 215 -15.12 8.05 -5.25
CA MET A 215 -15.60 7.53 -3.96
C MET A 215 -17.10 7.72 -3.76
N ALA A 216 -17.79 8.52 -4.59
CA ALA A 216 -19.21 8.86 -4.47
C ALA A 216 -20.15 7.66 -4.28
N PRO A 217 -19.97 6.49 -4.92
CA PRO A 217 -20.83 5.33 -4.70
C PRO A 217 -20.84 4.81 -3.25
N TYR A 218 -19.78 5.10 -2.48
CA TYR A 218 -19.57 4.59 -1.12
C TYR A 218 -19.76 5.65 -0.03
N GLU A 219 -20.12 6.87 -0.41
CA GLU A 219 -20.24 8.02 0.50
C GLU A 219 -21.18 7.74 1.69
N ALA A 220 -22.31 7.08 1.45
CA ALA A 220 -23.27 6.74 2.50
C ALA A 220 -22.69 5.80 3.58
N GLU A 221 -21.72 4.95 3.21
CA GLU A 221 -21.04 4.04 4.13
C GLU A 221 -19.89 4.73 4.87
N ILE A 222 -19.26 5.74 4.24
CA ILE A 222 -18.06 6.43 4.73
C ILE A 222 -18.43 7.62 5.62
N ALA A 223 -19.48 8.37 5.29
CA ALA A 223 -19.88 9.57 6.03
C ALA A 223 -20.01 9.38 7.55
N PRO A 224 -20.53 8.25 8.07
CA PRO A 224 -20.63 8.03 9.53
C PRO A 224 -19.28 8.05 10.26
N TYR A 225 -18.17 7.80 9.58
CA TYR A 225 -16.83 7.79 10.18
C TYR A 225 -16.27 9.19 10.44
N ARG A 226 -16.83 10.25 9.80
CA ARG A 226 -16.44 11.64 10.02
C ARG A 226 -14.94 11.84 9.84
N LEU A 227 -14.41 11.42 8.69
CA LEU A 227 -12.97 11.33 8.41
C LEU A 227 -12.26 12.68 8.60
N GLU A 228 -12.90 13.80 8.27
CA GLU A 228 -12.35 15.16 8.39
C GLU A 228 -11.97 15.54 9.83
N GLU A 229 -12.65 14.94 10.80
CA GLU A 229 -12.43 15.23 12.21
C GLU A 229 -11.33 14.35 12.83
N MET A 230 -10.84 13.37 12.08
CA MET A 230 -9.85 12.41 12.56
C MET A 230 -8.46 13.04 12.74
N ARG A 231 -7.66 12.39 13.56
CA ARG A 231 -6.26 12.74 13.81
C ARG A 231 -5.41 11.49 13.76
N ALA A 232 -4.17 11.64 13.33
CA ALA A 232 -3.21 10.56 13.30
C ALA A 232 -3.00 9.96 14.71
N LEU A 233 -3.00 8.64 14.80
CA LEU A 233 -2.68 7.90 16.04
C LEU A 233 -1.18 7.73 16.26
N GLY A 234 -0.36 8.07 15.29
CA GLY A 234 1.07 7.92 15.35
C GLY A 234 1.76 8.56 14.16
N ARG A 235 2.93 8.03 13.80
CA ARG A 235 3.67 8.43 12.61
C ARG A 235 3.42 7.42 11.49
N ILE A 236 3.58 7.88 10.26
CA ILE A 236 3.54 6.99 9.10
C ILE A 236 4.60 5.90 9.23
N THR A 237 4.19 4.68 8.97
CA THR A 237 5.05 3.51 8.91
C THR A 237 5.45 3.29 7.45
N LEU A 238 6.74 3.08 7.24
CA LEU A 238 7.32 2.78 5.93
C LEU A 238 7.87 1.35 5.97
N ARG A 239 7.35 0.48 5.11
CA ARG A 239 7.74 -0.93 5.06
C ARG A 239 8.10 -1.34 3.65
N ALA A 240 9.38 -1.53 3.38
CA ALA A 240 9.83 -2.11 2.13
C ALA A 240 9.43 -3.60 2.05
N ARG A 241 9.11 -4.04 0.84
CA ARG A 241 8.81 -5.42 0.47
C ARG A 241 9.54 -5.76 -0.81
N ASP A 242 10.25 -6.87 -0.80
CA ASP A 242 10.96 -7.41 -1.98
C ASP A 242 9.98 -8.15 -2.90
N VAL A 243 8.94 -7.43 -3.32
CA VAL A 243 7.89 -7.91 -4.21
C VAL A 243 7.39 -6.79 -5.12
N ASN A 244 6.83 -7.15 -6.27
CA ASN A 244 6.15 -6.22 -7.14
C ASN A 244 4.89 -5.65 -6.47
N TRP A 245 4.58 -4.37 -6.72
CA TRP A 245 3.44 -3.67 -6.11
C TRP A 245 2.08 -4.32 -6.43
N LYS A 246 1.96 -4.97 -7.61
CA LYS A 246 0.73 -5.68 -7.99
C LYS A 246 0.46 -6.89 -7.09
N ASN A 247 1.51 -7.60 -6.63
CA ASN A 247 1.33 -8.69 -5.67
C ASN A 247 0.77 -8.21 -4.33
N VAL A 248 1.13 -6.99 -3.89
CA VAL A 248 0.53 -6.38 -2.70
C VAL A 248 -0.92 -5.99 -2.96
N ALA A 249 -1.20 -5.37 -4.11
CA ALA A 249 -2.54 -4.93 -4.50
C ALA A 249 -3.50 -6.10 -4.72
N ASP A 250 -3.04 -7.20 -5.32
CA ASP A 250 -3.80 -8.42 -5.54
C ASP A 250 -4.11 -9.13 -4.21
N ASN A 251 -3.11 -9.31 -3.35
CA ASN A 251 -3.29 -9.92 -2.03
C ASN A 251 -4.30 -9.12 -1.17
N TYR A 252 -4.22 -7.79 -1.20
CA TYR A 252 -5.18 -6.94 -0.49
C TYR A 252 -6.63 -7.15 -0.95
N SER A 253 -6.85 -7.39 -2.24
CA SER A 253 -8.18 -7.52 -2.84
C SER A 253 -8.69 -8.96 -2.96
N ASP A 254 -7.88 -9.95 -2.62
CA ASP A 254 -8.26 -11.35 -2.65
C ASP A 254 -8.98 -11.75 -1.34
N GLY A 255 -10.16 -12.34 -1.44
CA GLY A 255 -10.88 -12.85 -0.28
C GLY A 255 -10.73 -14.35 -0.09
N LEU A 256 -10.30 -15.11 -1.09
CA LEU A 256 -10.21 -16.56 -0.98
C LEU A 256 -9.11 -17.02 -0.02
N HIS A 257 -8.00 -16.30 0.02
CA HIS A 257 -6.89 -16.64 0.91
C HIS A 257 -7.23 -16.46 2.40
N ILE A 258 -8.21 -15.59 2.74
CA ILE A 258 -8.57 -15.28 4.14
C ILE A 258 -8.90 -16.54 4.92
N ALA A 259 -9.69 -17.45 4.34
CA ALA A 259 -10.12 -18.67 5.01
C ALA A 259 -8.94 -19.64 5.32
N VAL A 260 -7.88 -19.55 4.55
CA VAL A 260 -6.70 -20.42 4.65
C VAL A 260 -5.57 -19.75 5.42
N ALA A 261 -5.30 -18.49 5.10
CA ALA A 261 -4.13 -17.76 5.59
C ALA A 261 -4.38 -17.01 6.91
N HIS A 262 -5.61 -16.50 7.11
CA HIS A 262 -5.96 -15.65 8.24
C HIS A 262 -7.00 -16.28 9.18
N PRO A 263 -6.61 -17.26 10.01
CA PRO A 263 -7.53 -17.87 10.97
C PRO A 263 -8.16 -16.87 11.94
N GLY A 264 -7.46 -15.73 12.18
CA GLY A 264 -7.96 -14.63 13.01
C GLY A 264 -9.16 -13.94 12.37
N LEU A 265 -9.04 -13.51 11.13
CA LEU A 265 -10.12 -12.86 10.38
C LEU A 265 -11.29 -13.81 10.15
N THR A 266 -11.01 -15.08 9.83
CA THR A 266 -12.06 -16.13 9.69
C THR A 266 -12.88 -16.28 10.98
N ARG A 267 -12.25 -16.19 12.16
CA ARG A 267 -12.98 -16.21 13.43
C ARG A 267 -13.77 -14.94 13.68
N LEU A 268 -13.24 -13.78 13.26
CA LEU A 268 -13.90 -12.49 13.43
C LEU A 268 -15.12 -12.33 12.53
N PHE A 269 -15.03 -12.77 11.28
CA PHE A 269 -16.09 -12.60 10.26
C PHE A 269 -16.96 -13.83 10.05
N GLY A 270 -16.63 -14.98 10.62
CA GLY A 270 -17.42 -16.21 10.48
C GLY A 270 -17.52 -16.74 9.04
N GLY A 271 -16.70 -16.26 8.13
CA GLY A 271 -16.70 -16.59 6.71
C GLY A 271 -17.60 -15.71 5.83
N ASP A 272 -18.25 -14.69 6.38
CA ASP A 272 -19.01 -13.69 5.62
C ASP A 272 -18.07 -12.51 5.26
N TYR A 273 -17.31 -12.70 4.18
CA TYR A 273 -16.47 -11.67 3.60
C TYR A 273 -16.95 -11.39 2.18
N ARG A 274 -17.31 -10.14 1.90
CA ARG A 274 -17.90 -9.70 0.62
C ARG A 274 -16.89 -8.91 -0.16
N ILE A 275 -16.88 -9.10 -1.48
CA ILE A 275 -15.96 -8.46 -2.41
C ILE A 275 -16.76 -7.96 -3.61
N GLU A 276 -16.56 -6.69 -3.93
CA GLU A 276 -17.20 -5.99 -5.04
C GLU A 276 -16.15 -5.22 -5.83
N ALA A 277 -16.03 -5.50 -7.13
CA ALA A 277 -15.14 -4.78 -8.02
C ALA A 277 -15.87 -3.56 -8.61
N GLY A 278 -15.25 -2.39 -8.53
CA GLY A 278 -15.74 -1.17 -9.16
C GLY A 278 -14.81 -0.64 -10.25
N GLU A 279 -15.24 0.37 -11.00
CA GLU A 279 -14.42 0.99 -12.04
C GLU A 279 -13.17 1.66 -11.43
N HIS A 280 -13.35 2.44 -10.38
CA HIS A 280 -12.26 3.16 -9.72
C HIS A 280 -11.93 2.64 -8.32
N VAL A 281 -12.87 1.98 -7.67
CA VAL A 281 -12.73 1.54 -6.28
C VAL A 281 -13.27 0.13 -6.13
N ASP A 282 -12.45 -0.77 -5.62
CA ASP A 282 -12.88 -2.08 -5.16
C ASP A 282 -13.33 -1.94 -3.70
N ARG A 283 -14.47 -2.57 -3.35
CA ARG A 283 -15.01 -2.59 -1.99
C ARG A 283 -15.01 -4.00 -1.43
N MET A 284 -14.47 -4.14 -0.23
CA MET A 284 -14.52 -5.39 0.52
C MET A 284 -15.10 -5.13 1.91
N SER A 285 -15.75 -6.13 2.51
CA SER A 285 -16.29 -6.00 3.87
C SER A 285 -16.40 -7.33 4.60
N GLY A 286 -16.22 -7.26 5.93
CA GLY A 286 -16.48 -8.37 6.83
C GLY A 286 -17.26 -7.90 8.05
N GLU A 287 -18.33 -8.61 8.40
CA GLU A 287 -19.11 -8.34 9.60
C GLU A 287 -18.56 -9.10 10.80
N LEU A 288 -18.32 -8.38 11.91
CA LEU A 288 -17.91 -9.01 13.15
C LEU A 288 -19.03 -9.91 13.69
N VAL A 289 -18.77 -11.22 13.79
CA VAL A 289 -19.74 -12.17 14.30
C VAL A 289 -20.15 -11.85 15.74
N GLU A 290 -21.41 -12.12 16.09
CA GLU A 290 -21.91 -11.90 17.46
C GLU A 290 -21.27 -12.85 18.49
N ARG A 291 -20.86 -14.05 18.04
CA ARG A 291 -20.26 -15.04 18.92
C ARG A 291 -18.87 -14.59 19.37
N PRO A 292 -18.59 -14.66 20.69
CA PRO A 292 -17.26 -14.33 21.18
C PRO A 292 -16.20 -15.24 20.54
N SER A 293 -15.13 -14.64 20.01
CA SER A 293 -13.99 -15.39 19.50
C SER A 293 -13.37 -16.28 20.58
N ALA A 294 -12.86 -17.44 20.18
CA ALA A 294 -12.03 -18.29 21.04
C ALA A 294 -10.70 -17.63 21.42
N ASN A 295 -10.20 -16.70 20.61
CA ASN A 295 -8.99 -15.93 20.90
C ASN A 295 -9.30 -14.78 21.88
N LEU A 296 -8.49 -14.67 22.94
CA LEU A 296 -8.70 -13.67 23.99
C LEU A 296 -8.60 -12.22 23.51
N SER A 297 -7.65 -11.94 22.59
CA SER A 297 -7.47 -10.57 22.08
C SER A 297 -8.62 -10.16 21.15
N GLU A 298 -9.05 -11.04 20.26
CA GLU A 298 -10.20 -10.81 19.37
C GLU A 298 -11.49 -10.62 20.16
N ARG A 299 -11.73 -11.46 21.19
CA ARG A 299 -12.88 -11.34 22.09
C ARG A 299 -12.83 -10.04 22.90
N ALA A 300 -11.67 -9.65 23.39
CA ALA A 300 -11.49 -8.39 24.13
C ALA A 300 -11.76 -7.20 23.21
N TYR A 301 -11.27 -7.22 21.95
CA TYR A 301 -11.56 -6.20 20.97
C TYR A 301 -13.07 -6.02 20.75
N GLN A 302 -13.78 -7.10 20.42
CA GLN A 302 -15.23 -7.06 20.20
C GLN A 302 -16.01 -6.51 21.40
N LYS A 303 -15.55 -6.81 22.63
CA LYS A 303 -16.19 -6.36 23.87
C LYS A 303 -15.91 -4.88 24.18
N LEU A 304 -14.77 -4.35 23.76
CA LEU A 304 -14.35 -2.97 24.04
C LEU A 304 -14.92 -1.95 23.05
N LEU A 305 -15.43 -2.42 21.91
CA LEU A 305 -16.11 -1.55 20.97
C LEU A 305 -17.36 -0.93 21.61
N PRO A 306 -17.64 0.36 21.37
CA PRO A 306 -18.86 1.00 21.81
C PRO A 306 -20.10 0.24 21.30
N ALA A 307 -21.18 0.26 22.08
CA ALA A 307 -22.41 -0.46 21.72
C ALA A 307 -23.09 0.14 20.45
N ASP A 308 -22.86 1.41 20.21
CA ASP A 308 -23.35 2.18 19.06
C ASP A 308 -22.36 2.20 17.88
N ALA A 309 -21.16 1.64 18.05
CA ALA A 309 -20.23 1.48 16.96
C ALA A 309 -20.72 0.45 15.93
N GLY A 310 -20.44 0.71 14.68
CA GLY A 310 -20.63 -0.30 13.62
C GLY A 310 -19.89 -1.59 13.94
N ARG A 311 -20.28 -2.65 13.30
CA ARG A 311 -19.62 -3.96 13.43
C ARG A 311 -18.95 -4.42 12.14
N SER A 312 -18.99 -3.59 11.12
CA SER A 312 -18.37 -3.86 9.82
C SER A 312 -16.93 -3.39 9.82
N TRP A 313 -16.06 -4.19 9.26
CA TRP A 313 -14.77 -3.79 8.76
C TRP A 313 -14.94 -3.57 7.26
N LEU A 314 -14.70 -2.34 6.81
CA LEU A 314 -14.85 -1.94 5.41
C LEU A 314 -13.46 -1.67 4.84
N TYR A 315 -13.28 -2.08 3.59
CA TYR A 315 -12.02 -1.92 2.89
C TYR A 315 -12.32 -1.35 1.51
N PHE A 316 -11.62 -0.29 1.15
CA PHE A 316 -11.73 0.35 -0.16
C PHE A 316 -10.36 0.42 -0.80
N LYS A 317 -10.20 -0.19 -1.97
CA LYS A 317 -8.98 -0.03 -2.76
C LYS A 317 -9.26 0.90 -3.93
N LEU A 318 -8.76 2.14 -3.80
CA LEU A 318 -8.75 3.13 -4.87
C LEU A 318 -7.68 2.75 -5.89
N TRP A 319 -8.07 2.64 -7.14
CA TRP A 319 -7.18 2.30 -8.24
C TRP A 319 -6.02 3.29 -8.38
N PRO A 320 -4.77 2.83 -8.60
CA PRO A 320 -4.39 1.42 -8.66
C PRO A 320 -3.83 0.87 -7.33
N ASN A 321 -3.38 1.72 -6.40
CA ASN A 321 -2.44 1.34 -5.34
C ASN A 321 -2.68 2.00 -3.97
N THR A 322 -3.85 2.58 -3.74
CA THR A 322 -4.22 3.18 -2.44
C THR A 322 -5.37 2.40 -1.80
N ALA A 323 -5.27 2.10 -0.52
CA ALA A 323 -6.30 1.40 0.23
C ALA A 323 -6.69 2.17 1.49
N PHE A 324 -7.97 2.06 1.87
CA PHE A 324 -8.53 2.54 3.13
C PHE A 324 -9.18 1.39 3.87
N ASP A 325 -8.80 1.19 5.12
CA ASP A 325 -9.38 0.21 6.02
C ASP A 325 -10.17 0.95 7.10
N LEU A 326 -11.50 0.83 7.07
CA LEU A 326 -12.39 1.51 8.01
C LEU A 326 -12.87 0.50 9.06
N TYR A 327 -12.51 0.73 10.31
CA TYR A 327 -12.86 -0.07 11.45
C TYR A 327 -13.81 0.70 12.39
N PRO A 328 -14.54 0.03 13.26
CA PRO A 328 -15.41 0.70 14.23
C PRO A 328 -14.71 1.69 15.18
N ASP A 329 -13.40 1.61 15.32
CA ASP A 329 -12.59 2.35 16.29
C ASP A 329 -11.55 3.29 15.67
N GLN A 330 -11.19 3.08 14.41
CA GLN A 330 -10.16 3.83 13.68
C GLN A 330 -10.28 3.60 12.18
N ILE A 331 -9.49 4.33 11.42
CA ILE A 331 -9.22 4.02 10.01
C ILE A 331 -7.73 3.95 9.76
N ASP A 332 -7.34 3.19 8.76
CA ASP A 332 -5.98 3.17 8.24
C ASP A 332 -5.99 3.51 6.75
N PHE A 333 -4.97 4.19 6.24
CA PHE A 333 -4.68 4.09 4.82
C PHE A 333 -3.42 3.29 4.60
N MET A 334 -3.40 2.55 3.51
CA MET A 334 -2.20 1.91 2.97
C MET A 334 -1.97 2.38 1.54
N HIS A 335 -0.73 2.72 1.22
CA HIS A 335 -0.32 3.13 -0.11
C HIS A 335 0.83 2.24 -0.57
N PHE A 336 0.62 1.49 -1.66
CA PHE A 336 1.57 0.54 -2.22
C PHE A 336 2.42 1.23 -3.27
N VAL A 337 3.48 1.92 -2.84
CA VAL A 337 4.34 2.71 -3.73
C VAL A 337 5.29 1.80 -4.50
N PRO A 338 5.21 1.74 -5.83
CA PRO A 338 6.19 1.03 -6.64
C PRO A 338 7.57 1.70 -6.53
N VAL A 339 8.60 0.95 -6.17
CA VAL A 339 9.98 1.42 -6.07
C VAL A 339 10.82 0.90 -7.22
N SER A 340 10.67 -0.38 -7.53
CA SER A 340 11.30 -1.06 -8.65
C SER A 340 10.39 -2.20 -9.15
N PRO A 341 10.74 -2.90 -10.21
CA PRO A 341 9.96 -4.06 -10.67
C PRO A 341 9.70 -5.11 -9.57
N THR A 342 10.59 -5.21 -8.60
CA THR A 342 10.55 -6.23 -7.53
C THR A 342 10.61 -5.64 -6.13
N GLU A 343 10.38 -4.34 -5.99
CA GLU A 343 10.36 -3.69 -4.67
C GLU A 343 9.16 -2.76 -4.55
N THR A 344 8.47 -2.84 -3.41
CA THR A 344 7.33 -1.99 -3.05
C THR A 344 7.57 -1.35 -1.69
N LEU A 345 7.32 -0.06 -1.56
CA LEU A 345 7.26 0.62 -0.27
C LEU A 345 5.80 0.75 0.16
N ILE A 346 5.40 0.04 1.21
CA ILE A 346 4.09 0.22 1.83
C ILE A 346 4.18 1.39 2.81
N ARG A 347 3.37 2.43 2.58
CA ARG A 347 3.15 3.56 3.48
C ARG A 347 1.82 3.33 4.19
N GLU A 348 1.82 3.36 5.53
CA GLU A 348 0.64 3.08 6.34
C GLU A 348 0.59 4.00 7.55
N ILE A 349 -0.60 4.50 7.88
CA ILE A 349 -0.84 5.29 9.07
C ILE A 349 -2.31 5.16 9.49
N SER A 350 -2.55 5.13 10.80
CA SER A 350 -3.88 5.05 11.39
C SER A 350 -4.35 6.42 11.87
N TYR A 351 -5.65 6.69 11.67
CA TYR A 351 -6.35 7.89 12.14
C TYR A 351 -7.58 7.51 12.95
N ALA A 352 -7.97 8.36 13.89
CA ALA A 352 -9.18 8.17 14.65
C ALA A 352 -9.78 9.51 15.10
N LEU A 353 -11.05 9.49 15.44
CA LEU A 353 -11.71 10.59 16.15
C LEU A 353 -11.04 10.78 17.53
N PRO A 354 -10.92 12.00 18.01
CA PRO A 354 -10.40 12.27 19.36
C PRO A 354 -11.22 11.52 20.42
N ASP A 355 -10.63 10.55 21.05
CA ASP A 355 -11.23 9.77 22.14
C ASP A 355 -10.14 9.22 23.05
N ASP A 356 -10.07 9.77 24.28
CA ASP A 356 -9.05 9.46 25.27
C ASP A 356 -9.46 8.39 26.29
N ARG A 357 -10.69 7.83 26.17
CA ARG A 357 -11.16 6.76 27.04
C ARG A 357 -10.22 5.55 27.00
N ARG A 358 -10.02 4.91 28.13
CA ARG A 358 -9.13 3.74 28.25
C ARG A 358 -9.59 2.57 27.38
N GLU A 359 -10.90 2.38 27.32
CA GLU A 359 -11.54 1.32 26.53
C GLU A 359 -11.23 1.50 25.04
N MET A 360 -11.34 2.73 24.53
CA MET A 360 -11.05 3.03 23.13
C MET A 360 -9.56 2.86 22.81
N LYS A 361 -8.68 3.35 23.68
CA LYS A 361 -7.22 3.12 23.52
C LYS A 361 -6.88 1.64 23.51
N ALA A 362 -7.55 0.84 24.35
CA ALA A 362 -7.36 -0.62 24.36
C ALA A 362 -7.93 -1.30 23.10
N ALA A 363 -9.10 -0.86 22.58
CA ALA A 363 -9.67 -1.36 21.34
C ALA A 363 -8.72 -1.11 20.16
N ARG A 364 -8.23 0.13 19.99
CA ARG A 364 -7.26 0.52 18.95
C ARG A 364 -5.96 -0.28 19.03
N TYR A 365 -5.44 -0.51 20.24
CA TYR A 365 -4.27 -1.37 20.42
C TYR A 365 -4.52 -2.82 20.01
N LEU A 366 -5.70 -3.36 20.29
CA LEU A 366 -6.06 -4.72 19.91
C LEU A 366 -6.30 -4.83 18.40
N ASN A 367 -6.94 -3.83 17.79
CA ASN A 367 -7.07 -3.71 16.35
C ASN A 367 -5.69 -3.75 15.68
N TRP A 368 -4.77 -2.88 16.10
CA TRP A 368 -3.39 -2.88 15.60
C TRP A 368 -2.71 -4.25 15.76
N ARG A 369 -2.92 -4.96 16.89
CA ARG A 369 -2.33 -6.31 17.08
C ARG A 369 -2.90 -7.35 16.12
N ILE A 370 -4.20 -7.27 15.84
CA ILE A 370 -4.87 -8.17 14.88
C ILE A 370 -4.28 -7.92 13.50
N ASN A 371 -4.27 -6.68 13.03
CA ASN A 371 -3.78 -6.31 11.70
C ASN A 371 -2.28 -6.57 11.53
N ARG A 372 -1.47 -6.31 12.56
CA ARG A 372 -0.05 -6.66 12.52
C ARG A 372 0.19 -8.15 12.28
N ARG A 373 -0.66 -9.01 12.82
CA ARG A 373 -0.56 -10.44 12.58
C ARG A 373 -0.96 -10.81 11.15
N VAL A 374 -2.06 -10.27 10.67
CA VAL A 374 -2.49 -10.41 9.26
C VAL A 374 -1.38 -9.96 8.32
N ASN A 375 -0.83 -8.77 8.50
CA ASN A 375 0.28 -8.25 7.70
C ASN A 375 1.53 -9.15 7.72
N ALA A 376 1.81 -9.84 8.83
CA ALA A 376 2.94 -10.76 8.91
C ALA A 376 2.67 -12.06 8.12
N GLU A 377 1.43 -12.57 8.19
CA GLU A 377 0.98 -13.72 7.42
C GLU A 377 1.05 -13.42 5.91
N ASP A 378 0.54 -12.28 5.47
CA ASP A 378 0.57 -11.83 4.07
C ASP A 378 1.99 -11.62 3.54
N THR A 379 2.89 -11.07 4.36
CA THR A 379 4.28 -10.82 3.94
C THR A 379 4.97 -12.10 3.45
N GLU A 380 4.72 -13.24 4.12
CA GLU A 380 5.26 -14.53 3.67
C GLU A 380 4.60 -15.01 2.37
N LEU A 381 3.30 -14.81 2.24
CA LEU A 381 2.52 -15.28 1.08
C LEU A 381 2.93 -14.53 -0.18
N ILE A 382 2.91 -13.19 -0.15
CA ILE A 382 3.27 -12.38 -1.32
C ILE A 382 4.72 -12.60 -1.76
N ALA A 383 5.64 -12.83 -0.81
CA ALA A 383 7.03 -13.18 -1.14
C ALA A 383 7.16 -14.55 -1.82
N ARG A 384 6.27 -15.51 -1.50
CA ARG A 384 6.22 -16.81 -2.19
C ARG A 384 5.63 -16.67 -3.58
N VAL A 385 4.57 -15.85 -3.72
CA VAL A 385 3.95 -15.56 -5.02
C VAL A 385 4.96 -14.89 -5.96
N GLN A 386 5.69 -13.86 -5.49
CA GLN A 386 6.73 -13.20 -6.29
C GLN A 386 7.75 -14.20 -6.83
N ARG A 387 8.33 -15.04 -5.97
CA ARG A 387 9.29 -16.08 -6.40
C ARG A 387 8.69 -17.10 -7.37
N GLY A 388 7.40 -17.42 -7.21
CA GLY A 388 6.69 -18.31 -8.13
C GLY A 388 6.51 -17.68 -9.51
N MET A 389 6.16 -16.41 -9.57
CA MET A 389 5.96 -15.66 -10.82
C MET A 389 7.28 -15.41 -11.59
N GLU A 390 8.41 -15.39 -10.90
CA GLU A 390 9.76 -15.33 -11.50
C GLU A 390 10.22 -16.67 -12.08
N SER A 391 9.52 -17.77 -11.76
CA SER A 391 9.89 -19.09 -12.27
C SER A 391 9.57 -19.21 -13.76
N PRO A 392 10.49 -19.78 -14.57
CA PRO A 392 10.18 -20.13 -15.97
C PRO A 392 9.04 -21.14 -16.14
N SER A 393 8.64 -21.81 -15.08
CA SER A 393 7.53 -22.75 -15.06
C SER A 393 6.19 -22.11 -14.68
N TYR A 394 6.17 -20.80 -14.44
CA TYR A 394 4.91 -20.10 -14.17
C TYR A 394 4.15 -19.84 -15.46
N GLU A 395 2.90 -20.22 -15.45
CA GLU A 395 1.92 -19.87 -16.47
C GLU A 395 0.72 -19.17 -15.82
N PRO A 396 0.06 -18.18 -16.49
CA PRO A 396 -1.14 -17.53 -15.94
C PRO A 396 -2.21 -18.57 -15.59
N GLY A 397 -2.58 -18.61 -14.30
CA GLY A 397 -3.59 -19.50 -13.78
C GLY A 397 -5.01 -18.92 -13.89
N PRO A 398 -6.06 -19.76 -13.84
CA PRO A 398 -7.45 -19.29 -13.85
C PRO A 398 -7.79 -18.58 -12.54
N LEU A 399 -8.44 -17.43 -12.66
CA LEU A 399 -9.04 -16.71 -11.54
C LEU A 399 -10.46 -17.20 -11.31
N GLY A 400 -10.78 -17.49 -10.06
CA GLY A 400 -12.10 -17.98 -9.65
C GLY A 400 -13.20 -16.93 -9.83
N VAL A 401 -14.44 -17.38 -9.85
CA VAL A 401 -15.62 -16.50 -9.99
C VAL A 401 -15.73 -15.49 -8.85
N SER A 402 -15.29 -15.86 -7.65
CA SER A 402 -15.28 -14.97 -6.47
C SER A 402 -14.09 -14.02 -6.42
N GLU A 403 -13.06 -14.18 -7.27
CA GLU A 403 -11.89 -13.29 -7.35
C GLU A 403 -12.17 -12.08 -8.26
N VAL A 404 -13.34 -11.45 -8.07
CA VAL A 404 -13.84 -10.39 -8.96
C VAL A 404 -12.91 -9.18 -9.02
N CYS A 405 -12.26 -8.82 -7.91
CA CYS A 405 -11.33 -7.68 -7.87
C CYS A 405 -10.02 -8.00 -8.61
N LEU A 406 -9.49 -9.23 -8.51
CA LEU A 406 -8.31 -9.65 -9.24
C LEU A 406 -8.57 -9.69 -10.75
N ARG A 407 -9.73 -10.21 -11.15
CA ARG A 407 -10.17 -10.22 -12.55
C ARG A 407 -10.31 -8.79 -13.09
N SER A 408 -10.98 -7.91 -12.33
CA SER A 408 -11.12 -6.49 -12.67
C SER A 408 -9.76 -5.80 -12.79
N PHE A 409 -8.85 -6.06 -11.85
CA PHE A 409 -7.49 -5.50 -11.85
C PHE A 409 -6.72 -5.94 -13.10
N ALA A 410 -6.69 -7.24 -13.40
CA ALA A 410 -6.02 -7.79 -14.57
C ALA A 410 -6.61 -7.24 -15.89
N ALA A 411 -7.94 -7.10 -15.98
CA ALA A 411 -8.62 -6.52 -17.13
C ALA A 411 -8.25 -5.04 -17.32
N LYS A 412 -8.20 -4.24 -16.24
CA LYS A 412 -7.77 -2.83 -16.28
C LYS A 412 -6.33 -2.70 -16.75
N VAL A 413 -5.41 -3.53 -16.22
CA VAL A 413 -4.01 -3.56 -16.65
C VAL A 413 -3.91 -3.87 -18.14
N ARG A 414 -4.59 -4.92 -18.63
CA ARG A 414 -4.59 -5.29 -20.06
C ARG A 414 -5.23 -4.24 -20.97
N ARG A 415 -6.18 -3.46 -20.45
CA ARG A 415 -6.81 -2.36 -21.20
C ARG A 415 -5.85 -1.17 -21.34
N LEU A 416 -5.15 -0.80 -20.26
CA LEU A 416 -4.27 0.37 -20.23
C LEU A 416 -2.88 0.08 -20.80
N ILE A 417 -2.43 -1.17 -20.70
CA ILE A 417 -1.16 -1.66 -21.25
C ILE A 417 -1.46 -2.93 -22.06
N PRO A 418 -1.79 -2.83 -23.34
CA PRO A 418 -2.16 -3.98 -24.18
C PRO A 418 -1.09 -5.06 -24.25
N GLU A 419 0.18 -4.69 -24.10
CA GLU A 419 1.33 -5.60 -24.07
C GLU A 419 1.24 -6.61 -22.90
N ALA A 420 0.48 -6.31 -21.85
CA ALA A 420 0.21 -7.25 -20.76
C ALA A 420 -0.56 -8.53 -21.17
N ARG A 421 -1.02 -8.60 -22.42
CA ARG A 421 -1.63 -9.80 -23.02
C ARG A 421 -0.61 -10.79 -23.58
N LEU A 422 0.65 -10.37 -23.71
CA LEU A 422 1.70 -11.21 -24.28
C LEU A 422 2.22 -12.21 -23.24
N GLU A 423 2.50 -13.43 -23.67
CA GLU A 423 3.06 -14.49 -22.82
C GLU A 423 4.49 -14.20 -22.37
N ALA A 424 5.22 -13.40 -23.15
CA ALA A 424 6.61 -13.03 -22.90
C ALA A 424 6.84 -11.55 -23.23
N PRO A 425 7.87 -10.91 -22.65
CA PRO A 425 8.19 -9.52 -22.96
C PRO A 425 8.53 -9.36 -24.44
N PRO A 426 8.13 -8.25 -25.06
CA PRO A 426 8.58 -7.89 -26.41
C PRO A 426 10.10 -7.73 -26.47
N ALA A 427 10.63 -7.54 -27.70
CA ALA A 427 12.07 -7.29 -27.85
C ALA A 427 12.50 -6.04 -27.07
N PRO A 428 13.69 -6.03 -26.44
CA PRO A 428 14.19 -4.89 -25.65
C PRO A 428 14.11 -3.57 -26.42
N GLY A 429 13.64 -2.51 -25.73
CA GLY A 429 13.40 -1.19 -26.32
C GLY A 429 12.00 -1.01 -26.92
N TRP A 430 11.09 -1.94 -26.69
CA TRP A 430 9.73 -1.92 -27.22
C TRP A 430 8.89 -0.74 -26.74
N SER A 431 9.11 -0.29 -25.50
CA SER A 431 8.35 0.80 -24.90
C SER A 431 8.77 2.18 -25.44
N GLY A 432 9.98 2.32 -25.94
CA GLY A 432 10.61 3.62 -26.26
C GLY A 432 10.91 4.48 -25.02
N LEU A 433 10.65 3.98 -23.82
CA LEU A 433 10.93 4.67 -22.57
C LEU A 433 12.37 4.41 -22.10
N PRO A 434 13.01 5.37 -21.42
CA PRO A 434 14.28 5.09 -20.74
C PRO A 434 14.05 4.00 -19.67
N ARG A 435 14.98 3.08 -19.57
CA ARG A 435 14.94 2.07 -18.49
C ARG A 435 15.07 2.76 -17.14
N ALA A 436 14.18 2.44 -16.22
CA ALA A 436 14.16 2.98 -14.87
C ALA A 436 15.39 2.56 -14.04
#